data_8dacf149d6506f5125cb0d5b976d473d
#
_entry.id   8dacf149d6506f5125cb0d5b976d473d
#
_cell.length_a   1.000
_cell.length_b   1.000
_cell.length_c   1.000
_cell.angle_alpha   90.00
_cell.angle_beta   90.00
_cell.angle_gamma   90.00
#
_symmetry.space_group_name_H-M   'P 1'
#
loop_
_entity.id
_entity.type
_entity.pdbx_description
1 polymer ?
#
loop_
_entity_poly.entity_id
_entity_poly.type
_entity_poly.pdbx_seq_one_letter_code
_entity_poly.pdbx_strand_id
1 'polypeptide(L)'
;MKLFSNIISFVFHPLLMVTYGIVLALMFTFLAIYPLPVKLLIAGGTFISTAIVPGLFIFLLVKNGAAGDIELSDRKERVVPYLIFITSILVCIFFLYKMLMPFWLLAMLIGACVALVIALCVNFAWKISAHAIGIGGLLGAIMGVARIHMINPYWAFIVVLIVAGLLGTSRIFLKRHTPMQVYAGFCLGFICTFVASLLSYIYLF
;
A
#
# COMPACT_ATOMS: atom_id res chain seq x y z
N MET A 1 5.73 -20.90 -14.44
CA MET A 1 4.76 -20.34 -13.47
C MET A 1 5.40 -19.78 -12.20
N LYS A 2 6.33 -20.47 -11.49
CA LYS A 2 6.97 -19.88 -10.29
C LYS A 2 7.67 -18.54 -10.55
N LEU A 3 8.46 -18.43 -11.65
CA LEU A 3 9.14 -17.19 -12.00
C LEU A 3 8.16 -16.04 -12.20
N PHE A 4 7.10 -16.26 -12.97
CA PHE A 4 6.04 -15.27 -13.20
C PHE A 4 5.40 -14.81 -11.88
N SER A 5 5.02 -15.75 -10.99
CA SER A 5 4.44 -15.42 -9.69
C SER A 5 5.39 -14.63 -8.78
N ASN A 6 6.69 -14.92 -8.84
CA ASN A 6 7.71 -14.14 -8.10
C ASN A 6 7.85 -12.73 -8.67
N ILE A 7 7.86 -12.58 -10.01
CA ILE A 7 7.92 -11.26 -10.66
C ILE A 7 6.71 -10.42 -10.28
N ILE A 8 5.50 -10.97 -10.38
CA ILE A 8 4.26 -10.28 -9.97
C ILE A 8 4.32 -9.85 -8.50
N SER A 9 4.76 -10.76 -7.60
CA SER A 9 4.88 -10.44 -6.17
C SER A 9 5.94 -9.37 -5.89
N PHE A 10 7.01 -9.32 -6.67
CA PHE A 10 8.06 -8.32 -6.54
C PHE A 10 7.62 -6.95 -7.06
N VAL A 11 7.06 -6.90 -8.27
CA VAL A 11 6.57 -5.65 -8.89
C VAL A 11 5.45 -5.04 -8.06
N PHE A 12 4.53 -5.87 -7.55
CA PHE A 12 3.42 -5.42 -6.71
C PHE A 12 3.70 -5.68 -5.22
N HIS A 13 4.94 -5.40 -4.79
CA HIS A 13 5.30 -5.49 -3.39
C HIS A 13 4.54 -4.44 -2.55
N PRO A 14 4.08 -4.75 -1.32
CA PRO A 14 3.29 -3.84 -0.50
C PRO A 14 3.99 -2.50 -0.24
N LEU A 15 5.32 -2.47 -0.15
CA LEU A 15 6.11 -1.25 0.02
C LEU A 15 5.99 -0.28 -1.17
N LEU A 16 5.68 -0.77 -2.37
CA LEU A 16 5.53 0.04 -3.58
C LEU A 16 4.11 0.59 -3.77
N MET A 17 3.11 0.01 -3.10
CA MET A 17 1.70 0.36 -3.32
C MET A 17 1.39 1.82 -3.01
N VAL A 18 2.01 2.38 -1.96
CA VAL A 18 1.86 3.80 -1.61
C VAL A 18 2.42 4.68 -2.74
N THR A 19 3.61 4.36 -3.23
CA THR A 19 4.23 5.09 -4.35
C THR A 19 3.36 5.05 -5.60
N TYR A 20 2.82 3.88 -5.94
CA TYR A 20 1.89 3.76 -7.09
C TYR A 20 0.64 4.62 -6.92
N GLY A 21 0.05 4.62 -5.71
CA GLY A 21 -1.09 5.47 -5.41
C GLY A 21 -0.79 6.96 -5.56
N ILE A 22 0.36 7.43 -5.05
CA ILE A 22 0.81 8.82 -5.18
C ILE A 22 1.08 9.18 -6.65
N VAL A 23 1.75 8.32 -7.42
CA VAL A 23 2.01 8.57 -8.84
C VAL A 23 0.69 8.66 -9.62
N LEU A 24 -0.26 7.75 -9.38
CA LEU A 24 -1.58 7.82 -10.01
C LEU A 24 -2.32 9.11 -9.63
N ALA A 25 -2.28 9.52 -8.37
CA ALA A 25 -2.87 10.79 -7.94
C ALA A 25 -2.23 12.01 -8.64
N LEU A 26 -0.91 12.04 -8.77
CA LEU A 26 -0.16 13.12 -9.47
C LEU A 26 -0.40 13.13 -10.97
N MET A 27 -0.87 12.05 -11.58
CA MET A 27 -1.11 11.96 -13.03
C MET A 27 -2.57 12.17 -13.40
N PHE A 28 -3.50 11.72 -12.57
CA PHE A 28 -4.92 11.60 -12.94
C PHE A 28 -5.87 12.47 -12.12
N THR A 29 -5.35 13.34 -11.21
CA THR A 29 -6.16 14.33 -10.50
C THR A 29 -5.73 15.75 -10.87
N PHE A 30 -6.31 16.77 -10.21
CA PHE A 30 -5.88 18.16 -10.39
C PHE A 30 -4.39 18.38 -10.03
N LEU A 31 -3.77 17.46 -9.30
CA LEU A 31 -2.32 17.50 -9.03
C LEU A 31 -1.47 17.33 -10.30
N ALA A 32 -2.09 16.93 -11.41
CA ALA A 32 -1.43 16.85 -12.71
C ALA A 32 -0.90 18.22 -13.20
N ILE A 33 -1.40 19.33 -12.64
CA ILE A 33 -0.93 20.70 -12.95
C ILE A 33 0.48 20.98 -12.43
N TYR A 34 0.96 20.24 -11.41
CA TYR A 34 2.30 20.47 -10.87
C TYR A 34 3.40 20.26 -11.91
N PRO A 35 4.46 21.11 -11.90
CA PRO A 35 5.63 20.91 -12.75
C PRO A 35 6.29 19.55 -12.50
N LEU A 36 6.92 19.00 -13.53
CA LEU A 36 7.59 17.70 -13.45
C LEU A 36 8.59 17.58 -12.29
N PRO A 37 9.45 18.59 -11.99
CA PRO A 37 10.38 18.51 -10.86
C PRO A 37 9.66 18.33 -9.50
N VAL A 38 8.51 18.97 -9.31
CA VAL A 38 7.70 18.85 -8.09
C VAL A 38 7.08 17.45 -8.00
N LYS A 39 6.54 16.93 -9.11
CA LYS A 39 6.03 15.56 -9.17
C LYS A 39 7.10 14.52 -8.84
N LEU A 40 8.31 14.70 -9.40
CA LEU A 40 9.44 13.82 -9.12
C LEU A 40 9.89 13.90 -7.66
N LEU A 41 9.90 15.10 -7.05
CA LEU A 41 10.21 15.28 -5.64
C LEU A 41 9.19 14.56 -4.75
N ILE A 42 7.90 14.71 -5.01
CA ILE A 42 6.82 14.07 -4.25
C ILE A 42 6.87 12.54 -4.42
N ALA A 43 6.94 12.05 -5.65
CA ALA A 43 7.00 10.62 -5.92
C ALA A 43 8.30 9.98 -5.38
N GLY A 44 9.44 10.65 -5.57
CA GLY A 44 10.74 10.20 -5.06
C GLY A 44 10.81 10.18 -3.54
N GLY A 45 10.35 11.25 -2.87
CA GLY A 45 10.28 11.30 -1.41
C GLY A 45 9.35 10.23 -0.83
N THR A 46 8.20 9.98 -1.47
CA THR A 46 7.31 8.88 -1.11
C THR A 46 8.00 7.53 -1.31
N PHE A 47 8.63 7.30 -2.46
CA PHE A 47 9.34 6.05 -2.74
C PHE A 47 10.47 5.78 -1.75
N ILE A 48 11.27 6.80 -1.42
CA ILE A 48 12.35 6.66 -0.44
C ILE A 48 11.77 6.30 0.93
N SER A 49 10.75 7.03 1.41
CA SER A 49 10.19 6.82 2.74
C SER A 49 9.41 5.50 2.88
N THR A 50 8.66 5.06 1.85
CA THR A 50 7.77 3.91 1.97
C THR A 50 8.31 2.62 1.33
N ALA A 51 9.37 2.69 0.51
CA ALA A 51 9.96 1.52 -0.12
C ALA A 51 11.43 1.33 0.24
N ILE A 52 12.29 2.34 -0.01
CA ILE A 52 13.74 2.20 0.21
C ILE A 52 14.04 2.04 1.70
N VAL A 53 13.58 2.96 2.54
CA VAL A 53 13.89 2.96 3.98
C VAL A 53 13.37 1.67 4.64
N PRO A 54 12.07 1.30 4.57
CA PRO A 54 11.61 0.06 5.20
C PRO A 54 12.22 -1.19 4.56
N GLY A 55 12.46 -1.18 3.25
CA GLY A 55 13.12 -2.28 2.56
C GLY A 55 14.54 -2.53 3.06
N LEU A 56 15.31 -1.45 3.29
CA LEU A 56 16.66 -1.54 3.87
C LEU A 56 16.63 -2.09 5.30
N PHE A 57 15.70 -1.63 6.14
CA PHE A 57 15.55 -2.16 7.50
C PHE A 57 15.20 -3.64 7.51
N ILE A 58 14.25 -4.08 6.64
CA ILE A 58 13.89 -5.50 6.51
C ILE A 58 15.13 -6.32 6.04
N PHE A 59 15.88 -5.81 5.06
CA PHE A 59 17.11 -6.45 4.61
C PHE A 59 18.14 -6.61 5.75
N LEU A 60 18.33 -5.57 6.57
CA LEU A 60 19.23 -5.62 7.71
C LEU A 60 18.76 -6.61 8.79
N LEU A 61 17.45 -6.71 9.04
CA LEU A 61 16.88 -7.71 9.94
C LEU A 61 17.21 -9.12 9.48
N VAL A 62 17.06 -9.41 8.19
CA VAL A 62 17.40 -10.73 7.62
C VAL A 62 18.91 -10.99 7.69
N LYS A 63 19.73 -10.00 7.30
CA LYS A 63 21.20 -10.13 7.33
C LYS A 63 21.74 -10.41 8.74
N ASN A 64 21.12 -9.82 9.77
CA ASN A 64 21.50 -10.00 11.17
C ASN A 64 20.86 -11.25 11.82
N GLY A 65 20.14 -12.08 11.06
CA GLY A 65 19.50 -13.29 11.58
C GLY A 65 18.26 -13.05 12.45
N ALA A 66 17.76 -11.81 12.51
CA ALA A 66 16.55 -11.47 13.25
C ALA A 66 15.24 -11.83 12.48
N ALA A 67 15.34 -12.15 11.20
CA ALA A 67 14.28 -12.71 10.38
C ALA A 67 14.86 -13.79 9.45
N GLY A 68 14.09 -14.86 9.22
CA GLY A 68 14.56 -16.02 8.46
C GLY A 68 14.59 -15.78 6.95
N ASP A 69 13.68 -14.98 6.42
CA ASP A 69 13.63 -14.63 5.00
C ASP A 69 13.05 -13.22 4.77
N ILE A 70 13.38 -12.65 3.59
CA ILE A 70 12.87 -11.32 3.19
C ILE A 70 11.34 -11.31 3.03
N GLU A 71 10.73 -12.45 2.72
CA GLU A 71 9.27 -12.58 2.58
C GLU A 71 8.54 -12.72 3.93
N LEU A 72 9.29 -12.86 5.03
CA LEU A 72 8.79 -12.97 6.40
C LEU A 72 7.75 -14.10 6.50
N SER A 73 8.20 -15.31 6.18
CA SER A 73 7.32 -16.48 6.10
C SER A 73 6.70 -16.84 7.45
N ASP A 74 7.44 -16.66 8.55
CA ASP A 74 6.88 -16.79 9.90
C ASP A 74 6.10 -15.51 10.30
N ARG A 75 4.94 -15.72 10.89
CA ARG A 75 4.09 -14.61 11.36
C ARG A 75 4.73 -13.81 12.51
N LYS A 76 5.53 -14.46 13.37
CA LYS A 76 6.18 -13.79 14.51
C LYS A 76 7.22 -12.77 14.05
N GLU A 77 7.91 -13.06 12.95
CA GLU A 77 8.92 -12.18 12.37
C GLU A 77 8.33 -10.93 11.72
N ARG A 78 7.01 -10.89 11.50
CA ARG A 78 6.30 -9.77 10.83
C ARG A 78 6.03 -8.57 11.72
N VAL A 79 6.09 -8.72 13.05
CA VAL A 79 5.75 -7.64 13.99
C VAL A 79 6.65 -6.43 13.76
N VAL A 80 7.97 -6.62 13.78
CA VAL A 80 8.93 -5.53 13.58
C VAL A 80 8.80 -4.90 12.19
N PRO A 81 8.77 -5.66 11.08
CA PRO A 81 8.49 -5.11 9.74
C PRO A 81 7.18 -4.32 9.63
N TYR A 82 6.09 -4.76 10.27
CA TYR A 82 4.85 -3.97 10.30
C TYR A 82 5.04 -2.62 11.00
N LEU A 83 5.72 -2.61 12.16
CA LEU A 83 6.02 -1.37 12.90
C LEU A 83 6.91 -0.43 12.08
N ILE A 84 7.95 -0.95 11.43
CA ILE A 84 8.81 -0.18 10.54
C ILE A 84 7.98 0.44 9.41
N PHE A 85 7.10 -0.33 8.79
CA PHE A 85 6.31 0.17 7.66
C PHE A 85 5.25 1.20 8.11
N ILE A 86 4.60 1.00 9.25
CA ILE A 86 3.69 1.99 9.84
C ILE A 86 4.44 3.31 10.10
N THR A 87 5.60 3.24 10.76
CA THR A 87 6.42 4.42 11.03
C THR A 87 6.85 5.11 9.74
N SER A 88 7.24 4.34 8.71
CA SER A 88 7.60 4.86 7.40
C SER A 88 6.45 5.60 6.71
N ILE A 89 5.21 5.08 6.80
CA ILE A 89 4.04 5.79 6.25
C ILE A 89 3.75 7.07 7.05
N LEU A 90 3.90 7.06 8.38
CA LEU A 90 3.74 8.28 9.20
C LEU A 90 4.75 9.37 8.81
N VAL A 91 6.01 8.99 8.58
CA VAL A 91 7.04 9.90 8.05
C VAL A 91 6.65 10.42 6.66
N CYS A 92 6.12 9.55 5.79
CA CYS A 92 5.63 9.95 4.47
C CYS A 92 4.46 10.94 4.58
N ILE A 93 3.50 10.71 5.48
CA ILE A 93 2.38 11.64 5.73
C ILE A 93 2.92 13.00 6.17
N PHE A 94 3.88 13.03 7.10
CA PHE A 94 4.50 14.28 7.53
C PHE A 94 5.22 15.00 6.38
N PHE A 95 5.97 14.27 5.56
CA PHE A 95 6.62 14.82 4.36
C PHE A 95 5.58 15.44 3.40
N LEU A 96 4.51 14.70 3.07
CA LEU A 96 3.47 15.18 2.17
C LEU A 96 2.68 16.38 2.76
N TYR A 97 2.48 16.39 4.07
CA TYR A 97 1.91 17.54 4.77
C TYR A 97 2.79 18.80 4.62
N LYS A 98 4.11 18.67 4.76
CA LYS A 98 5.07 19.77 4.53
C LYS A 98 5.12 20.23 3.08
N MET A 99 4.83 19.32 2.13
CA MET A 99 4.67 19.63 0.71
C MET A 99 3.30 20.24 0.37
N LEU A 100 2.47 20.57 1.38
CA LEU A 100 1.13 21.13 1.24
C LEU A 100 0.20 20.27 0.35
N MET A 101 0.36 18.95 0.42
CA MET A 101 -0.53 18.05 -0.30
C MET A 101 -1.94 18.08 0.29
N PRO A 102 -2.97 17.93 -0.55
CA PRO A 102 -4.37 18.02 -0.10
C PRO A 102 -4.70 16.94 0.92
N PHE A 103 -5.57 17.28 1.86
CA PHE A 103 -5.91 16.42 2.99
C PHE A 103 -6.48 15.06 2.58
N TRP A 104 -7.25 14.98 1.49
CA TRP A 104 -7.76 13.71 0.98
C TRP A 104 -6.64 12.70 0.65
N LEU A 105 -5.49 13.18 0.15
CA LEU A 105 -4.33 12.33 -0.13
C LEU A 105 -3.70 11.80 1.16
N LEU A 106 -3.59 12.68 2.18
CA LEU A 106 -3.08 12.28 3.50
C LEU A 106 -4.04 11.29 4.19
N ALA A 107 -5.35 11.50 4.06
CA ALA A 107 -6.37 10.63 4.63
C ALA A 107 -6.28 9.19 4.10
N MET A 108 -5.97 9.00 2.80
CA MET A 108 -5.75 7.67 2.23
C MET A 108 -4.56 6.95 2.87
N LEU A 109 -3.46 7.68 3.14
CA LEU A 109 -2.32 7.10 3.83
C LEU A 109 -2.63 6.81 5.31
N ILE A 110 -3.45 7.63 5.96
CA ILE A 110 -3.97 7.35 7.30
C ILE A 110 -4.79 6.05 7.27
N GLY A 111 -5.66 5.88 6.27
CA GLY A 111 -6.40 4.63 6.05
C GLY A 111 -5.48 3.41 5.85
N ALA A 112 -4.37 3.58 5.12
CA ALA A 112 -3.36 2.53 4.98
C ALA A 112 -2.66 2.21 6.31
N CYS A 113 -2.33 3.23 7.14
CA CYS A 113 -1.81 3.02 8.49
C CYS A 113 -2.80 2.24 9.36
N VAL A 114 -4.09 2.61 9.34
CA VAL A 114 -5.13 1.90 10.08
C VAL A 114 -5.21 0.43 9.64
N ALA A 115 -5.19 0.18 8.33
CA ALA A 115 -5.18 -1.19 7.80
C ALA A 115 -3.97 -2.00 8.30
N LEU A 116 -2.78 -1.39 8.36
CA LEU A 116 -1.57 -2.05 8.87
C LEU A 116 -1.62 -2.29 10.37
N VAL A 117 -2.17 -1.37 11.15
CA VAL A 117 -2.38 -1.56 12.61
C VAL A 117 -3.34 -2.72 12.86
N ILE A 118 -4.47 -2.76 12.15
CA ILE A 118 -5.42 -3.89 12.24
C ILE A 118 -4.73 -5.19 11.78
N ALA A 119 -3.96 -5.15 10.68
CA ALA A 119 -3.22 -6.31 10.20
C ALA A 119 -2.19 -6.80 11.22
N LEU A 120 -1.50 -5.91 11.94
CA LEU A 120 -0.60 -6.24 13.03
C LEU A 120 -1.33 -6.94 14.18
N CYS A 121 -2.49 -6.41 14.59
CA CYS A 121 -3.33 -7.05 15.62
C CYS A 121 -3.79 -8.45 15.18
N VAL A 122 -4.29 -8.57 13.96
CA VAL A 122 -4.71 -9.86 13.37
C VAL A 122 -3.54 -10.84 13.30
N ASN A 123 -2.33 -10.37 12.98
CA ASN A 123 -1.14 -11.20 12.83
C ASN A 123 -0.74 -11.94 14.10
N PHE A 124 -1.14 -11.48 15.30
CA PHE A 124 -0.92 -12.22 16.54
C PHE A 124 -1.70 -13.54 16.60
N ALA A 125 -2.88 -13.61 15.98
CA ALA A 125 -3.72 -14.80 15.95
C ALA A 125 -3.68 -15.52 14.60
N TRP A 126 -3.70 -14.77 13.48
CA TRP A 126 -3.89 -15.30 12.15
C TRP A 126 -3.04 -14.57 11.10
N LYS A 127 -2.38 -15.33 10.21
CA LYS A 127 -1.53 -14.77 9.15
C LYS A 127 -2.40 -14.11 8.08
N ILE A 128 -2.21 -12.82 7.81
CA ILE A 128 -2.90 -12.07 6.75
C ILE A 128 -1.91 -11.68 5.63
N SER A 129 -2.39 -11.49 4.40
CA SER A 129 -1.55 -11.17 3.24
C SER A 129 -1.28 -9.67 3.12
N ALA A 130 -0.06 -9.24 3.44
CA ALA A 130 0.37 -7.85 3.27
C ALA A 130 0.29 -7.38 1.81
N HIS A 131 0.58 -8.25 0.82
CA HIS A 131 0.43 -7.94 -0.60
C HIS A 131 -1.04 -7.65 -0.97
N ALA A 132 -1.96 -8.45 -0.44
CA ALA A 132 -3.39 -8.24 -0.66
C ALA A 132 -3.89 -6.96 0.01
N ILE A 133 -3.40 -6.64 1.23
CA ILE A 133 -3.70 -5.36 1.90
C ILE A 133 -3.24 -4.18 1.02
N GLY A 134 -2.01 -4.25 0.49
CA GLY A 134 -1.45 -3.18 -0.33
C GLY A 134 -2.26 -2.93 -1.61
N ILE A 135 -2.55 -3.98 -2.38
CA ILE A 135 -3.30 -3.83 -3.64
C ILE A 135 -4.79 -3.48 -3.39
N GLY A 136 -5.40 -4.01 -2.32
CA GLY A 136 -6.73 -3.63 -1.89
C GLY A 136 -6.79 -2.16 -1.49
N GLY A 137 -5.77 -1.69 -0.74
CA GLY A 137 -5.62 -0.30 -0.37
C GLY A 137 -5.48 0.63 -1.59
N LEU A 138 -4.69 0.23 -2.58
CA LEU A 138 -4.55 0.99 -3.83
C LEU A 138 -5.90 1.10 -4.56
N LEU A 139 -6.66 0.01 -4.64
CA LEU A 139 -7.98 0.02 -5.28
C LEU A 139 -8.98 0.89 -4.50
N GLY A 140 -8.97 0.81 -3.16
CA GLY A 140 -9.77 1.66 -2.29
C GLY A 140 -9.45 3.15 -2.45
N ALA A 141 -8.15 3.48 -2.59
CA ALA A 141 -7.69 4.83 -2.86
C ALA A 141 -8.20 5.35 -4.22
N ILE A 142 -8.07 4.55 -5.30
CA ILE A 142 -8.59 4.92 -6.64
C ILE A 142 -10.10 5.19 -6.58
N MET A 143 -10.85 4.31 -5.92
CA MET A 143 -12.30 4.48 -5.78
C MET A 143 -12.66 5.71 -4.93
N GLY A 144 -11.88 5.99 -3.88
CA GLY A 144 -12.04 7.20 -3.07
C GLY A 144 -11.80 8.48 -3.86
N VAL A 145 -10.68 8.55 -4.62
CA VAL A 145 -10.39 9.67 -5.53
C VAL A 145 -11.50 9.87 -6.55
N ALA A 146 -11.95 8.77 -7.16
CA ALA A 146 -13.04 8.80 -8.13
C ALA A 146 -14.30 9.44 -7.55
N ARG A 147 -14.63 9.08 -6.32
CA ARG A 147 -15.82 9.61 -5.63
C ARG A 147 -15.66 11.09 -5.25
N ILE A 148 -14.49 11.48 -4.70
CA ILE A 148 -14.21 12.86 -4.27
C ILE A 148 -14.20 13.82 -5.46
N HIS A 149 -13.59 13.43 -6.58
CA HIS A 149 -13.43 14.29 -7.75
C HIS A 149 -14.49 14.08 -8.82
N MET A 150 -15.48 13.22 -8.59
CA MET A 150 -16.55 12.89 -9.54
C MET A 150 -16.02 12.46 -10.91
N ILE A 151 -14.90 11.74 -10.93
CA ILE A 151 -14.25 11.21 -12.13
C ILE A 151 -14.45 9.69 -12.26
N ASN A 152 -14.37 9.19 -13.48
CA ASN A 152 -14.58 7.77 -13.77
C ASN A 152 -13.27 7.12 -14.25
N PRO A 153 -12.40 6.63 -13.33
CA PRO A 153 -11.11 6.02 -13.67
C PRO A 153 -11.27 4.55 -14.08
N TYR A 154 -12.18 4.22 -15.00
CA TYR A 154 -12.51 2.84 -15.38
C TYR A 154 -11.28 2.00 -15.69
N TRP A 155 -10.36 2.52 -16.51
CA TRP A 155 -9.18 1.78 -16.93
C TRP A 155 -8.24 1.48 -15.77
N ALA A 156 -7.99 2.46 -14.89
CA ALA A 156 -7.17 2.26 -13.72
C ALA A 156 -7.81 1.21 -12.78
N PHE A 157 -9.14 1.28 -12.59
CA PHE A 157 -9.89 0.34 -11.77
C PHE A 157 -9.81 -1.09 -12.33
N ILE A 158 -10.06 -1.26 -13.64
CA ILE A 158 -10.00 -2.57 -14.30
C ILE A 158 -8.59 -3.16 -14.22
N VAL A 159 -7.56 -2.36 -14.53
CA VAL A 159 -6.16 -2.83 -14.49
C VAL A 159 -5.77 -3.27 -13.08
N VAL A 160 -6.05 -2.44 -12.06
CA VAL A 160 -5.70 -2.78 -10.67
C VAL A 160 -6.49 -3.99 -10.17
N LEU A 161 -7.75 -4.17 -10.59
CA LEU A 161 -8.54 -5.35 -10.23
C LEU A 161 -7.96 -6.64 -10.85
N ILE A 162 -7.56 -6.59 -12.14
CA ILE A 162 -6.89 -7.72 -12.80
C ILE A 162 -5.56 -8.04 -12.09
N VAL A 163 -4.77 -7.01 -11.79
CA VAL A 163 -3.49 -7.18 -11.06
C VAL A 163 -3.74 -7.77 -9.67
N ALA A 164 -4.78 -7.34 -8.95
CA ALA A 164 -5.15 -7.91 -7.66
C ALA A 164 -5.47 -9.41 -7.74
N GLY A 165 -6.20 -9.82 -8.78
CA GLY A 165 -6.47 -11.23 -9.07
C GLY A 165 -5.19 -12.03 -9.35
N LEU A 166 -4.31 -11.51 -10.22
CA LEU A 166 -3.02 -12.13 -10.55
C LEU A 166 -2.10 -12.21 -9.31
N LEU A 167 -2.02 -11.15 -8.52
CA LEU A 167 -1.21 -11.10 -7.30
C LEU A 167 -1.75 -12.10 -6.27
N GLY A 168 -3.05 -12.09 -6.01
CA GLY A 168 -3.69 -13.03 -5.08
C GLY A 168 -3.45 -14.48 -5.47
N THR A 169 -3.67 -14.83 -6.75
CA THR A 169 -3.40 -16.16 -7.31
C THR A 169 -1.93 -16.53 -7.17
N SER A 170 -1.00 -15.58 -7.42
CA SER A 170 0.44 -15.79 -7.25
C SER A 170 0.80 -16.13 -5.82
N ARG A 171 0.22 -15.45 -4.82
CA ARG A 171 0.49 -15.72 -3.39
C ARG A 171 -0.03 -17.10 -2.95
N ILE A 172 -1.18 -17.53 -3.50
CA ILE A 172 -1.75 -18.86 -3.26
C ILE A 172 -0.90 -19.94 -3.95
N PHE A 173 -0.54 -19.72 -5.22
CA PHE A 173 0.28 -20.66 -6.00
C PHE A 173 1.66 -20.89 -5.38
N LEU A 174 2.29 -19.84 -4.85
CA LEU A 174 3.56 -19.91 -4.12
C LEU A 174 3.43 -20.53 -2.71
N LYS A 175 2.21 -20.96 -2.31
CA LYS A 175 1.89 -21.51 -0.98
C LYS A 175 2.27 -20.58 0.19
N ARG A 176 2.30 -19.26 -0.06
CA ARG A 176 2.62 -18.26 0.98
C ARG A 176 1.39 -17.89 1.82
N HIS A 177 0.19 -17.97 1.21
CA HIS A 177 -1.09 -17.64 1.83
C HIS A 177 -2.20 -18.57 1.38
N THR A 178 -3.22 -18.73 2.23
CA THR A 178 -4.50 -19.37 1.86
C THR A 178 -5.41 -18.35 1.14
N PRO A 179 -6.42 -18.81 0.37
CA PRO A 179 -7.39 -17.88 -0.26
C PRO A 179 -8.02 -16.92 0.74
N MET A 180 -8.44 -17.40 1.91
CA MET A 180 -9.06 -16.56 2.95
C MET A 180 -8.12 -15.46 3.44
N GLN A 181 -6.81 -15.74 3.59
CA GLN A 181 -5.81 -14.73 3.98
C GLN A 181 -5.63 -13.65 2.93
N VAL A 182 -5.78 -13.99 1.66
CA VAL A 182 -5.72 -13.06 0.53
C VAL A 182 -6.98 -12.21 0.49
N TYR A 183 -8.17 -12.81 0.53
CA TYR A 183 -9.44 -12.07 0.50
C TYR A 183 -9.58 -11.13 1.71
N ALA A 184 -9.30 -11.62 2.91
CA ALA A 184 -9.36 -10.78 4.10
C ALA A 184 -8.38 -9.60 4.03
N GLY A 185 -7.15 -9.83 3.54
CA GLY A 185 -6.17 -8.76 3.34
C GLY A 185 -6.64 -7.73 2.32
N PHE A 186 -7.18 -8.18 1.19
CA PHE A 186 -7.70 -7.30 0.16
C PHE A 186 -8.87 -6.44 0.68
N CYS A 187 -9.86 -7.05 1.32
CA CYS A 187 -11.00 -6.34 1.91
C CYS A 187 -10.56 -5.34 2.98
N LEU A 188 -9.63 -5.73 3.86
CA LEU A 188 -9.09 -4.84 4.90
C LEU A 188 -8.45 -3.59 4.29
N GLY A 189 -7.52 -3.77 3.34
CA GLY A 189 -6.86 -2.65 2.68
C GLY A 189 -7.86 -1.74 1.95
N PHE A 190 -8.76 -2.34 1.17
CA PHE A 190 -9.79 -1.62 0.42
C PHE A 190 -10.70 -0.79 1.33
N ILE A 191 -11.29 -1.40 2.34
CA ILE A 191 -12.25 -0.73 3.23
C ILE A 191 -11.58 0.42 3.98
N CYS A 192 -10.41 0.19 4.59
CA CYS A 192 -9.74 1.22 5.38
C CYS A 192 -9.38 2.46 4.55
N THR A 193 -8.82 2.28 3.35
CA THR A 193 -8.42 3.42 2.50
C THR A 193 -9.62 4.10 1.88
N PHE A 194 -10.63 3.35 1.43
CA PHE A 194 -11.84 3.90 0.85
C PHE A 194 -12.64 4.70 1.88
N VAL A 195 -12.87 4.15 3.07
CA VAL A 195 -13.58 4.84 4.16
C VAL A 195 -12.83 6.11 4.60
N ALA A 196 -11.49 6.03 4.76
CA ALA A 196 -10.69 7.21 5.09
C ALA A 196 -10.83 8.30 4.02
N SER A 197 -10.86 7.94 2.73
CA SER A 197 -11.13 8.87 1.63
C SER A 197 -12.49 9.54 1.76
N LEU A 198 -13.55 8.76 2.00
CA LEU A 198 -14.92 9.30 2.15
C LEU A 198 -15.02 10.24 3.35
N LEU A 199 -14.41 9.87 4.49
CA LEU A 199 -14.39 10.73 5.67
C LEU A 199 -13.68 12.05 5.39
N SER A 200 -12.60 12.05 4.61
CA SER A 200 -11.93 13.29 4.23
C SER A 200 -12.80 14.24 3.41
N TYR A 201 -13.71 13.70 2.61
CA TYR A 201 -14.67 14.50 1.84
C TYR A 201 -15.71 15.16 2.74
N ILE A 202 -16.23 14.46 3.74
CA ILE A 202 -17.24 14.97 4.68
C ILE A 202 -16.68 16.12 5.53
N TYR A 203 -15.38 16.07 5.89
CA TYR A 203 -14.75 17.09 6.72
C TYR A 203 -14.23 18.31 5.93
N LEU A 204 -14.23 18.27 4.59
CA LEU A 204 -13.79 19.37 3.73
C LEU A 204 -14.97 20.28 3.27
N PHE A 205 -16.18 19.87 3.53
CA PHE A 205 -17.45 20.58 3.24
C PHE A 205 -18.36 20.58 4.47
#